data_2d496514a215234f166b466cb8e862d0
#
_entry.id   2d496514a215234f166b466cb8e862d0
#
_cell.length_a   1.000
_cell.length_b   1.000
_cell.length_c   1.000
_cell.angle_alpha   90.00
_cell.angle_beta   90.00
_cell.angle_gamma   90.00
#
_symmetry.space_group_name_H-M   'P 1'
#
loop_
_entity.id
_entity.type
_entity.pdbx_description
1 polymer ?
#
loop_
_entity_poly.entity_id
_entity_poly.type
_entity_poly.pdbx_seq_one_letter_code
_entity_poly.pdbx_strand_id
1 'polypeptide(L)'
;VKKKLSFLMLGCAALALSACGADDIASPGEGTIVGGGGTTPTTPTTPTTPTTPGTPAASCPTGTVDRGIIATNWRNCEISGRITADTTIQNIPGVRYSISGPVNVGTDIGGDGTAAGGQRVTLTVQAGTVIFASSGNDYLVVNRGSKLNAIGTPVNPVVFTARANVEGTTTDTSQGLWGGVILLGRAPISDCNTAVTGGSAQCQNVVEGTTGSLYGGATEADSSGTLQYVQIRYSGFAIAPGNELQGLTLGGVGSGTVLDHIQIHNSSDDGIEIFGGRANLKYLVITGADDDGLDTDLGYKGFIQFVIAAQRDATNGDSMVEADSNGNEEALPRQNTRLANFTFIQRSTVQGLNAILLRGGTDYTMVNGVVVGPTNTACLDIDETGGTTTRAADASKDDVGPPVFNSVVFSCGKSFLDESNVPGTTVASIFNAGSNNNATFTSSLTGGFIDGANERAVAPFNAATLGSFFVTTSYIGAVRDTSDTWYANWTCNSVAASFGSASANCAAAPAN
;
A
#
# COMPACT_ATOMS: atom_id res chain seq x y z
N VAL A 1 -57.17 33.57 0.89
CA VAL A 1 -58.33 33.26 1.75
C VAL A 1 -57.86 32.43 2.92
N LYS A 2 -57.75 33.11 4.06
CA LYS A 2 -58.08 32.74 5.47
C LYS A 2 -57.63 31.34 5.99
N LYS A 3 -56.68 31.33 7.00
CA LYS A 3 -56.87 31.23 8.47
C LYS A 3 -57.27 29.84 8.95
N LYS A 4 -56.63 29.28 10.01
CA LYS A 4 -56.48 29.63 11.45
C LYS A 4 -55.42 28.65 12.02
N LEU A 5 -54.48 29.00 12.74
CA LEU A 5 -54.17 29.24 14.16
C LEU A 5 -55.02 28.40 15.16
N SER A 6 -54.36 27.54 15.94
CA SER A 6 -54.69 27.30 17.35
C SER A 6 -53.48 26.81 18.13
N PHE A 7 -53.21 27.52 19.19
CA PHE A 7 -52.29 27.31 20.32
C PHE A 7 -52.85 26.28 21.30
N LEU A 8 -51.99 25.57 22.02
CA LEU A 8 -52.07 25.26 23.45
C LEU A 8 -50.79 24.55 23.86
N MET A 9 -49.93 25.16 24.56
CA MET A 9 -49.63 25.32 25.99
C MET A 9 -49.33 24.04 26.76
N LEU A 10 -48.10 23.96 27.19
CA LEU A 10 -47.52 23.91 28.55
C LEU A 10 -47.60 22.59 29.31
N GLY A 11 -46.41 22.12 29.73
CA GLY A 11 -46.22 21.09 30.74
C GLY A 11 -44.74 20.83 31.00
N CYS A 12 -44.12 21.66 31.88
CA CYS A 12 -42.81 21.35 32.49
C CYS A 12 -42.93 20.15 33.41
N ALA A 13 -42.06 19.17 33.29
CA ALA A 13 -41.66 18.30 34.39
C ALA A 13 -40.17 18.03 34.28
N ALA A 14 -39.42 18.63 35.18
CA ALA A 14 -38.03 18.27 35.46
C ALA A 14 -38.04 16.95 36.21
N LEU A 15 -37.24 15.97 35.74
CA LEU A 15 -36.85 14.80 36.53
C LEU A 15 -35.38 14.46 36.28
N ALA A 16 -34.73 14.14 37.36
CA ALA A 16 -33.32 14.00 37.64
C ALA A 16 -32.50 13.14 36.66
N LEU A 17 -31.26 13.59 36.46
CA LEU A 17 -30.15 12.76 36.00
C LEU A 17 -29.89 11.61 36.98
N SER A 18 -30.05 10.38 36.54
CA SER A 18 -29.34 9.25 37.09
C SER A 18 -28.37 8.75 36.02
N ALA A 19 -27.07 8.80 36.34
CA ALA A 19 -26.01 8.17 35.54
C ALA A 19 -26.23 6.66 35.50
N CYS A 20 -26.46 6.11 34.29
CA CYS A 20 -26.30 4.69 34.04
C CYS A 20 -24.98 4.50 33.31
N GLY A 21 -24.10 3.74 33.93
CA GLY A 21 -22.85 3.28 33.35
C GLY A 21 -23.10 2.45 32.09
N ALA A 22 -22.20 2.58 31.14
CA ALA A 22 -22.15 1.73 29.97
C ALA A 22 -21.56 0.37 30.38
N ASP A 23 -22.45 -0.57 30.67
CA ASP A 23 -22.11 -1.99 30.75
C ASP A 23 -23.03 -2.73 29.77
N ASP A 24 -22.45 -3.71 29.07
CA ASP A 24 -23.08 -4.68 28.19
C ASP A 24 -23.42 -4.23 26.75
N ILE A 25 -22.36 -4.24 25.89
CA ILE A 25 -22.57 -4.65 24.50
C ILE A 25 -22.21 -6.15 24.43
N ALA A 26 -23.22 -6.99 24.48
CA ALA A 26 -23.07 -8.44 24.30
C ALA A 26 -22.57 -8.73 22.87
N SER A 27 -21.42 -9.40 22.77
CA SER A 27 -20.97 -10.04 21.52
C SER A 27 -21.92 -11.17 21.14
N PRO A 28 -22.30 -11.35 19.87
CA PRO A 28 -23.11 -12.49 19.42
C PRO A 28 -22.26 -13.77 19.47
N GLY A 29 -22.48 -14.63 20.44
CA GLY A 29 -21.82 -15.93 20.51
C GLY A 29 -21.84 -16.68 21.84
N GLU A 30 -22.40 -16.14 22.91
CA GLU A 30 -22.55 -16.89 24.16
C GLU A 30 -23.85 -17.71 24.19
N GLY A 31 -23.75 -18.97 23.73
CA GLY A 31 -24.77 -19.97 23.96
C GLY A 31 -24.63 -20.56 25.35
N THR A 32 -25.73 -20.54 26.14
CA THR A 32 -25.84 -21.16 27.47
C THR A 32 -25.56 -22.65 27.42
N ILE A 33 -24.51 -23.13 28.08
CA ILE A 33 -24.24 -24.57 28.22
C ILE A 33 -24.99 -25.09 29.47
N VAL A 34 -25.96 -25.94 29.26
CA VAL A 34 -26.60 -26.72 30.31
C VAL A 34 -25.66 -27.88 30.69
N GLY A 35 -25.34 -28.01 31.96
CA GLY A 35 -24.34 -28.92 32.47
C GLY A 35 -24.69 -30.41 32.35
N GLY A 36 -23.68 -31.21 32.08
CA GLY A 36 -23.64 -32.66 32.18
C GLY A 36 -22.24 -33.14 32.53
N GLY A 37 -22.06 -33.65 33.71
CA GLY A 37 -21.11 -34.61 34.29
C GLY A 37 -19.65 -34.66 33.85
N GLY A 38 -18.81 -34.15 34.70
CA GLY A 38 -17.48 -34.53 35.14
C GLY A 38 -16.47 -35.29 34.26
N THR A 39 -15.48 -34.56 33.74
CA THR A 39 -14.05 -34.91 33.84
C THR A 39 -13.31 -33.58 33.92
N THR A 40 -12.42 -33.47 34.89
CA THR A 40 -11.61 -32.27 35.12
C THR A 40 -10.76 -31.93 33.89
N PRO A 41 -10.93 -30.81 33.22
CA PRO A 41 -10.00 -30.39 32.17
C PRO A 41 -8.67 -30.00 32.82
N THR A 42 -7.60 -30.60 32.37
CA THR A 42 -6.24 -30.12 32.66
C THR A 42 -6.14 -28.65 32.16
N THR A 43 -5.91 -27.75 33.09
CA THR A 43 -5.65 -26.33 32.81
C THR A 43 -4.61 -26.21 31.70
N PRO A 44 -4.88 -25.47 30.60
CA PRO A 44 -3.83 -25.13 29.65
C PRO A 44 -2.77 -24.34 30.43
N THR A 45 -1.54 -24.79 30.39
CA THR A 45 -0.40 -24.06 30.96
C THR A 45 -0.32 -22.72 30.23
N THR A 46 -0.67 -21.64 30.90
CA THR A 46 -0.44 -20.29 30.44
C THR A 46 1.04 -20.17 30.07
N PRO A 47 1.39 -19.72 28.86
CA PRO A 47 2.78 -19.44 28.54
C PRO A 47 3.31 -18.45 29.58
N THR A 48 4.40 -18.82 30.25
CA THR A 48 5.05 -17.92 31.22
C THR A 48 5.54 -16.69 30.46
N THR A 49 4.93 -15.55 30.73
CA THR A 49 5.35 -14.25 30.17
C THR A 49 6.81 -14.01 30.56
N PRO A 50 7.73 -13.77 29.64
CA PRO A 50 9.08 -13.36 29.96
C PRO A 50 9.01 -12.02 30.69
N THR A 51 9.58 -11.96 31.87
CA THR A 51 9.45 -10.80 32.78
C THR A 51 10.52 -9.74 32.57
N THR A 52 11.38 -9.88 31.53
CA THR A 52 12.44 -8.92 31.24
C THR A 52 12.47 -8.63 29.75
N PRO A 53 12.28 -7.37 29.31
CA PRO A 53 12.47 -7.00 27.90
C PRO A 53 13.87 -7.39 27.42
N GLY A 54 13.96 -8.06 26.27
CA GLY A 54 15.22 -8.45 25.65
C GLY A 54 15.74 -9.83 26.04
N THR A 55 14.93 -10.69 26.66
CA THR A 55 15.29 -12.10 26.91
C THR A 55 14.73 -12.98 25.79
N PRO A 56 15.58 -13.76 25.09
CA PRO A 56 15.09 -14.71 24.07
C PRO A 56 14.09 -15.71 24.66
N ALA A 57 13.03 -16.03 23.93
CA ALA A 57 12.11 -17.09 24.31
C ALA A 57 12.85 -18.44 24.45
N ALA A 58 12.37 -19.32 25.32
CA ALA A 58 13.01 -20.61 25.57
C ALA A 58 12.92 -21.57 24.39
N SER A 59 11.86 -21.46 23.56
CA SER A 59 11.62 -22.31 22.39
C SER A 59 10.80 -21.57 21.33
N CYS A 60 10.80 -22.07 20.14
CA CYS A 60 9.95 -21.62 19.06
C CYS A 60 8.54 -22.22 19.15
N PRO A 61 7.50 -21.52 18.65
CA PRO A 61 6.16 -22.08 18.54
C PRO A 61 6.11 -23.24 17.54
N THR A 62 5.15 -24.14 17.73
CA THR A 62 4.92 -25.28 16.83
C THR A 62 4.70 -24.78 15.38
N GLY A 63 5.26 -25.50 14.43
CA GLY A 63 5.18 -25.16 13.00
C GLY A 63 6.31 -24.25 12.51
N THR A 64 7.24 -23.88 13.38
CA THR A 64 8.46 -23.16 13.01
C THR A 64 9.73 -23.93 13.37
N VAL A 65 10.85 -23.61 12.72
CA VAL A 65 12.15 -24.22 12.98
C VAL A 65 12.99 -23.29 13.84
N ASP A 66 13.52 -23.81 14.96
CA ASP A 66 14.40 -23.04 15.83
C ASP A 66 15.80 -22.87 15.16
N ARG A 67 16.15 -21.64 14.86
CA ARG A 67 17.44 -21.24 14.28
C ARG A 67 18.41 -20.63 15.31
N GLY A 68 18.07 -20.75 16.59
CA GLY A 68 18.88 -20.21 17.69
C GLY A 68 18.56 -18.76 18.01
N ILE A 69 19.54 -18.06 18.57
CA ILE A 69 19.38 -16.67 19.03
C ILE A 69 19.92 -15.72 17.96
N ILE A 70 19.15 -14.65 17.71
CA ILE A 70 19.56 -13.54 16.81
C ILE A 70 19.60 -12.24 17.64
N ALA A 71 20.52 -11.35 17.29
CA ALA A 71 20.70 -10.04 17.95
C ALA A 71 20.73 -10.11 19.47
N THR A 72 21.24 -11.20 20.04
CA THR A 72 21.34 -11.51 21.48
C THR A 72 20.04 -11.65 22.25
N ASN A 73 18.96 -11.00 21.80
CA ASN A 73 17.73 -10.79 22.57
C ASN A 73 16.53 -11.58 22.06
N TRP A 74 16.64 -12.26 20.91
CA TRP A 74 15.49 -12.86 20.24
C TRP A 74 15.78 -14.30 19.85
N ARG A 75 14.81 -15.17 20.04
CA ARG A 75 14.83 -16.51 19.41
C ARG A 75 14.33 -16.41 17.99
N ASN A 76 15.14 -16.88 17.05
CA ASN A 76 14.81 -16.93 15.62
C ASN A 76 14.00 -18.18 15.32
N CYS A 77 12.72 -18.00 14.95
CA CYS A 77 11.79 -19.07 14.61
C CYS A 77 11.44 -19.00 13.12
N GLU A 78 12.03 -19.91 12.32
CA GLU A 78 11.95 -19.85 10.88
C GLU A 78 10.70 -20.49 10.31
N ILE A 79 10.12 -19.83 9.32
CA ILE A 79 9.03 -20.28 8.46
C ILE A 79 9.63 -20.48 7.06
N SER A 80 9.37 -21.62 6.42
CA SER A 80 9.89 -21.88 5.07
C SER A 80 8.91 -22.74 4.25
N GLY A 81 9.08 -22.68 2.92
CA GLY A 81 8.30 -23.48 1.98
C GLY A 81 6.84 -23.06 1.87
N ARG A 82 5.91 -23.99 1.92
CA ARG A 82 4.48 -23.74 1.69
C ARG A 82 3.66 -23.89 2.97
N ILE A 83 2.89 -22.86 3.30
CA ILE A 83 1.88 -22.90 4.37
C ILE A 83 0.61 -23.51 3.76
N THR A 84 0.21 -24.70 4.25
CA THR A 84 -0.88 -25.49 3.67
C THR A 84 -2.14 -25.54 4.55
N ALA A 85 -2.15 -24.86 5.69
CA ALA A 85 -3.31 -24.74 6.57
C ALA A 85 -3.37 -23.32 7.15
N ASP A 86 -4.56 -22.90 7.56
CA ASP A 86 -4.74 -21.62 8.24
C ASP A 86 -3.80 -21.55 9.43
N THR A 87 -2.99 -20.49 9.45
CA THR A 87 -1.87 -20.34 10.38
C THR A 87 -1.88 -18.95 11.00
N THR A 88 -1.64 -18.88 12.31
CA THR A 88 -1.49 -17.60 13.02
C THR A 88 -0.06 -17.46 13.54
N ILE A 89 0.62 -16.42 13.09
CA ILE A 89 1.91 -15.97 13.62
C ILE A 89 1.62 -15.04 14.81
N GLN A 90 1.85 -15.57 16.00
CA GLN A 90 1.58 -14.87 17.25
C GLN A 90 2.71 -13.90 17.61
N ASN A 91 2.39 -12.76 18.17
CA ASN A 91 3.38 -11.88 18.78
C ASN A 91 3.81 -12.45 20.14
N ILE A 92 4.89 -13.23 20.14
CA ILE A 92 5.41 -13.87 21.35
C ILE A 92 6.63 -13.08 21.85
N PRO A 93 6.65 -12.61 23.10
CA PRO A 93 7.79 -11.93 23.69
C PRO A 93 9.08 -12.79 23.56
N GLY A 94 10.16 -12.15 23.12
CA GLY A 94 11.45 -12.82 22.91
C GLY A 94 11.56 -13.67 21.64
N VAL A 95 10.56 -13.64 20.72
CA VAL A 95 10.57 -14.31 19.41
C VAL A 95 10.67 -13.27 18.30
N ARG A 96 11.46 -13.59 17.28
CA ARG A 96 11.41 -13.01 15.94
C ARG A 96 11.22 -14.14 14.93
N TYR A 97 10.39 -13.91 13.94
CA TYR A 97 10.17 -14.90 12.90
C TYR A 97 11.05 -14.58 11.70
N SER A 98 11.72 -15.61 11.16
CA SER A 98 12.38 -15.48 9.86
C SER A 98 11.65 -16.24 8.77
N ILE A 99 11.80 -15.77 7.53
CA ILE A 99 11.47 -16.53 6.33
C ILE A 99 12.76 -16.94 5.63
N SER A 100 12.73 -18.10 4.95
CA SER A 100 13.87 -18.63 4.19
C SER A 100 13.37 -19.23 2.89
N GLY A 101 13.90 -18.71 1.76
CA GLY A 101 13.40 -18.95 0.42
C GLY A 101 12.01 -18.36 0.19
N PRO A 102 11.38 -18.62 -0.96
CA PRO A 102 9.99 -18.25 -1.22
C PRO A 102 9.03 -18.93 -0.24
N VAL A 103 8.37 -18.16 0.61
CA VAL A 103 7.32 -18.67 1.49
C VAL A 103 5.98 -18.48 0.82
N ASN A 104 5.30 -19.57 0.50
CA ASN A 104 4.03 -19.58 -0.23
C ASN A 104 2.85 -19.82 0.73
N VAL A 105 1.89 -18.89 0.74
CA VAL A 105 0.62 -19.08 1.45
C VAL A 105 -0.39 -19.74 0.51
N GLY A 106 -0.77 -21.00 0.81
CA GLY A 106 -1.65 -21.81 0.01
C GLY A 106 -1.07 -22.23 -1.34
N THR A 107 -1.91 -22.81 -2.19
CA THR A 107 -1.60 -23.21 -3.58
C THR A 107 -2.57 -22.48 -4.50
N ASP A 108 -2.08 -21.97 -5.62
CA ASP A 108 -2.88 -21.27 -6.61
C ASP A 108 -4.12 -22.04 -7.01
N ILE A 109 -5.27 -21.38 -6.92
CA ILE A 109 -6.59 -21.97 -7.29
C ILE A 109 -7.00 -21.66 -8.73
N GLY A 110 -6.15 -20.95 -9.50
CA GLY A 110 -6.46 -20.50 -10.86
C GLY A 110 -7.32 -19.23 -10.91
N GLY A 111 -7.37 -18.58 -12.07
CA GLY A 111 -8.14 -17.36 -12.29
C GLY A 111 -9.66 -17.56 -12.14
N ASP A 112 -10.18 -18.76 -12.47
CA ASP A 112 -11.58 -19.17 -12.26
C ASP A 112 -11.84 -19.77 -10.87
N GLY A 113 -10.79 -20.03 -10.09
CA GLY A 113 -10.87 -20.60 -8.74
C GLY A 113 -11.06 -22.11 -8.67
N THR A 114 -10.78 -22.84 -9.79
CA THR A 114 -11.06 -24.30 -9.93
C THR A 114 -9.82 -25.13 -10.24
N ALA A 115 -8.61 -24.56 -10.19
CA ALA A 115 -7.38 -25.28 -10.51
C ALA A 115 -7.21 -26.54 -9.64
N ALA A 116 -6.89 -27.66 -10.28
CA ALA A 116 -6.65 -28.93 -9.59
C ALA A 116 -5.46 -28.80 -8.63
N GLY A 117 -5.64 -29.26 -7.38
CA GLY A 117 -4.65 -29.15 -6.33
C GLY A 117 -4.54 -27.75 -5.70
N GLY A 118 -5.37 -26.79 -6.14
CA GLY A 118 -5.46 -25.47 -5.54
C GLY A 118 -5.91 -25.53 -4.07
N GLN A 119 -5.32 -24.69 -3.22
CA GLN A 119 -5.60 -24.69 -1.78
C GLN A 119 -5.67 -23.26 -1.24
N ARG A 120 -6.82 -22.93 -0.64
CA ARG A 120 -7.03 -21.65 0.05
C ARG A 120 -6.52 -21.74 1.47
N VAL A 121 -5.69 -20.77 1.86
CA VAL A 121 -5.11 -20.69 3.19
C VAL A 121 -5.12 -19.23 3.66
N THR A 122 -5.40 -19.03 4.94
CA THR A 122 -5.26 -17.73 5.60
C THR A 122 -4.04 -17.72 6.50
N LEU A 123 -3.08 -16.84 6.21
CA LEU A 123 -2.00 -16.50 7.12
C LEU A 123 -2.40 -15.26 7.91
N THR A 124 -2.51 -15.37 9.23
CA THR A 124 -2.77 -14.26 10.13
C THR A 124 -1.50 -13.88 10.87
N VAL A 125 -1.16 -12.58 10.88
CA VAL A 125 -0.02 -12.04 11.61
C VAL A 125 -0.53 -11.05 12.65
N GLN A 126 -0.27 -11.32 13.92
CA GLN A 126 -0.73 -10.46 15.02
C GLN A 126 0.02 -9.14 15.09
N ALA A 127 -0.63 -8.12 15.64
CA ALA A 127 -0.06 -6.80 15.86
C ALA A 127 1.27 -6.85 16.65
N GLY A 128 2.25 -6.05 16.23
CA GLY A 128 3.57 -5.99 16.83
C GLY A 128 4.52 -7.13 16.44
N THR A 129 4.08 -8.07 15.60
CA THR A 129 4.96 -9.14 15.11
C THR A 129 6.01 -8.59 14.14
N VAL A 130 7.24 -9.06 14.29
CA VAL A 130 8.33 -8.80 13.34
C VAL A 130 8.65 -10.09 12.59
N ILE A 131 8.58 -10.03 11.27
CA ILE A 131 8.98 -11.08 10.35
C ILE A 131 10.14 -10.56 9.51
N PHE A 132 11.24 -11.29 9.42
CA PHE A 132 12.39 -10.89 8.63
C PHE A 132 12.84 -11.95 7.65
N ALA A 133 13.33 -11.53 6.51
CA ALA A 133 13.97 -12.39 5.53
C ALA A 133 15.41 -12.70 5.93
N SER A 134 15.82 -13.95 5.79
CA SER A 134 17.15 -14.44 6.13
C SER A 134 18.19 -14.04 5.08
N SER A 135 17.76 -13.85 3.81
CA SER A 135 18.61 -13.50 2.67
C SER A 135 17.85 -12.71 1.60
N GLY A 136 18.55 -12.25 0.55
CA GLY A 136 17.98 -11.47 -0.54
C GLY A 136 16.89 -12.20 -1.33
N ASN A 137 17.06 -13.49 -1.59
CA ASN A 137 16.10 -14.29 -2.39
C ASN A 137 14.85 -14.73 -1.62
N ASP A 138 14.68 -14.28 -0.39
CA ASP A 138 13.53 -14.63 0.42
C ASP A 138 12.40 -13.63 0.18
N TYR A 139 11.18 -14.12 -0.01
CA TYR A 139 9.97 -13.31 -0.15
C TYR A 139 8.72 -14.07 0.31
N LEU A 140 7.66 -13.33 0.61
CA LEU A 140 6.37 -13.89 1.00
C LEU A 140 5.37 -13.78 -0.15
N VAL A 141 4.82 -14.90 -0.61
CA VAL A 141 3.81 -14.96 -1.68
C VAL A 141 2.48 -15.45 -1.13
N VAL A 142 1.43 -14.69 -1.35
CA VAL A 142 0.05 -15.09 -1.10
C VAL A 142 -0.59 -15.49 -2.42
N ASN A 143 -0.74 -16.78 -2.65
CA ASN A 143 -1.26 -17.32 -3.91
C ASN A 143 -2.76 -17.02 -4.08
N ARG A 144 -3.24 -16.97 -5.35
CA ARG A 144 -4.65 -16.71 -5.66
C ARG A 144 -5.60 -17.58 -4.82
N GLY A 145 -6.58 -16.93 -4.19
CA GLY A 145 -7.57 -17.56 -3.30
C GLY A 145 -7.13 -17.69 -1.85
N SER A 146 -5.85 -17.46 -1.54
CA SER A 146 -5.35 -17.41 -0.17
C SER A 146 -5.34 -15.97 0.36
N LYS A 147 -5.09 -15.77 1.66
CA LYS A 147 -5.15 -14.48 2.32
C LYS A 147 -3.99 -14.25 3.27
N LEU A 148 -3.52 -13.01 3.32
CA LEU A 148 -2.67 -12.49 4.39
C LEU A 148 -3.49 -11.48 5.22
N ASN A 149 -3.67 -11.78 6.50
CA ASN A 149 -4.23 -10.84 7.46
C ASN A 149 -3.11 -10.37 8.40
N ALA A 150 -2.39 -9.34 7.97
CA ALA A 150 -1.38 -8.65 8.77
C ALA A 150 -2.01 -7.37 9.32
N ILE A 151 -2.53 -7.46 10.56
CA ILE A 151 -3.32 -6.38 11.16
C ILE A 151 -2.59 -5.89 12.41
N GLY A 152 -1.86 -4.79 12.22
CA GLY A 152 -1.21 -4.05 13.30
C GLY A 152 -2.14 -3.05 13.98
N THR A 153 -1.55 -2.20 14.80
CA THR A 153 -2.21 -1.02 15.40
C THR A 153 -1.30 0.20 15.27
N PRO A 154 -1.79 1.41 15.52
CA PRO A 154 -0.93 2.60 15.47
C PRO A 154 0.31 2.54 16.36
N VAL A 155 0.27 1.78 17.46
CA VAL A 155 1.39 1.66 18.39
C VAL A 155 2.12 0.31 18.33
N ASN A 156 1.57 -0.66 17.62
CA ASN A 156 2.15 -1.99 17.41
C ASN A 156 1.96 -2.40 15.95
N PRO A 157 2.64 -1.78 14.99
CA PRO A 157 2.56 -2.18 13.59
C PRO A 157 3.13 -3.59 13.40
N VAL A 158 2.67 -4.28 12.35
CA VAL A 158 3.35 -5.48 11.85
C VAL A 158 4.54 -5.03 10.99
N VAL A 159 5.71 -5.61 11.22
CA VAL A 159 6.94 -5.23 10.51
C VAL A 159 7.47 -6.42 9.71
N PHE A 160 7.55 -6.25 8.40
CA PHE A 160 8.31 -7.12 7.50
C PHE A 160 9.63 -6.43 7.16
N THR A 161 10.75 -7.11 7.31
CA THR A 161 12.07 -6.49 7.14
C THR A 161 13.15 -7.52 6.75
N ALA A 162 14.40 -7.10 6.71
CA ALA A 162 15.55 -7.94 6.47
C ALA A 162 16.27 -8.32 7.78
N ARG A 163 17.05 -9.39 7.74
CA ARG A 163 17.91 -9.85 8.84
C ARG A 163 18.81 -8.74 9.38
N ALA A 164 19.45 -7.98 8.49
CA ALA A 164 20.34 -6.89 8.88
C ALA A 164 19.64 -5.81 9.73
N ASN A 165 18.34 -5.56 9.50
CA ASN A 165 17.58 -4.61 10.32
C ASN A 165 17.33 -5.14 11.73
N VAL A 166 17.02 -6.43 11.88
CA VAL A 166 16.88 -7.06 13.21
C VAL A 166 18.22 -7.09 13.94
N GLU A 167 19.32 -7.26 13.23
CA GLU A 167 20.69 -7.22 13.79
C GLU A 167 21.19 -5.79 14.07
N GLY A 168 20.40 -4.75 13.68
CA GLY A 168 20.76 -3.34 13.89
C GLY A 168 21.93 -2.87 13.04
N THR A 169 22.15 -3.47 11.88
CA THR A 169 23.27 -3.14 10.96
C THR A 169 22.84 -2.37 9.72
N THR A 170 21.53 -2.12 9.53
CA THR A 170 21.02 -1.29 8.43
C THR A 170 21.32 0.19 8.65
N THR A 171 21.38 0.94 7.56
CA THR A 171 21.57 2.38 7.49
C THR A 171 20.45 3.02 6.67
N ASP A 172 20.44 4.33 6.58
CA ASP A 172 19.50 5.07 5.70
C ASP A 172 19.67 4.75 4.20
N THR A 173 20.77 4.12 3.81
CA THR A 173 21.06 3.72 2.41
C THR A 173 20.92 2.23 2.17
N SER A 174 20.55 1.44 3.18
CA SER A 174 20.28 0.01 3.00
C SER A 174 19.01 -0.21 2.19
N GLN A 175 19.06 -1.13 1.21
CA GLN A 175 17.95 -1.51 0.32
C GLN A 175 18.25 -2.86 -0.33
N GLY A 176 17.28 -3.48 -1.03
CA GLY A 176 17.49 -4.71 -1.78
C GLY A 176 17.93 -5.90 -0.93
N LEU A 177 17.56 -5.94 0.35
CA LEU A 177 18.03 -6.99 1.26
C LEU A 177 17.12 -8.22 1.28
N TRP A 178 15.95 -8.14 0.64
CA TRP A 178 15.00 -9.24 0.46
C TRP A 178 13.93 -8.88 -0.59
N GLY A 179 13.10 -9.84 -1.00
CA GLY A 179 12.21 -9.69 -2.14
C GLY A 179 10.83 -9.09 -1.84
N GLY A 180 10.52 -8.72 -0.58
CA GLY A 180 9.23 -8.07 -0.28
C GLY A 180 8.04 -9.02 -0.10
N VAL A 181 6.83 -8.43 -0.17
CA VAL A 181 5.55 -9.12 0.02
C VAL A 181 4.75 -9.07 -1.28
N ILE A 182 4.28 -10.23 -1.74
CA ILE A 182 3.55 -10.40 -3.00
C ILE A 182 2.13 -10.91 -2.71
N LEU A 183 1.12 -10.16 -3.11
CA LEU A 183 -0.28 -10.58 -3.06
C LEU A 183 -0.78 -10.88 -4.48
N LEU A 184 -1.30 -12.08 -4.67
CA LEU A 184 -1.83 -12.52 -5.97
C LEU A 184 -3.35 -12.67 -5.87
N GLY A 185 -4.04 -12.05 -6.81
CA GLY A 185 -5.50 -12.06 -6.89
C GLY A 185 -6.00 -12.56 -8.22
N ARG A 186 -7.32 -12.69 -8.33
CA ARG A 186 -8.06 -13.16 -9.50
C ARG A 186 -8.85 -12.06 -10.19
N ALA A 187 -8.51 -10.80 -9.94
CA ALA A 187 -9.15 -9.67 -10.63
C ALA A 187 -8.56 -9.48 -12.04
N PRO A 188 -9.28 -8.77 -12.94
CA PRO A 188 -8.88 -8.56 -14.33
C PRO A 188 -7.53 -7.90 -14.49
N ILE A 189 -6.76 -8.40 -15.45
CA ILE A 189 -5.51 -7.81 -15.95
C ILE A 189 -5.57 -7.72 -17.47
N SER A 190 -4.77 -6.86 -18.10
CA SER A 190 -4.75 -6.67 -19.55
C SER A 190 -3.71 -7.52 -20.28
N ASP A 191 -2.59 -7.84 -19.64
CA ASP A 191 -1.51 -8.63 -20.23
C ASP A 191 -1.62 -10.10 -19.83
N CYS A 192 -1.75 -10.98 -20.82
CA CYS A 192 -1.98 -12.41 -20.62
C CYS A 192 -0.80 -13.21 -21.16
N ASN A 193 -0.23 -14.11 -20.37
CA ASN A 193 0.86 -14.99 -20.80
C ASN A 193 0.47 -16.04 -21.87
N THR A 194 -0.79 -16.05 -22.27
CA THR A 194 -1.33 -16.88 -23.37
C THR A 194 -2.28 -16.05 -24.23
N ALA A 195 -2.55 -16.50 -25.45
CA ALA A 195 -3.42 -15.80 -26.42
C ALA A 195 -4.91 -15.92 -26.03
N VAL A 196 -5.34 -15.21 -24.99
CA VAL A 196 -6.72 -15.11 -24.52
C VAL A 196 -7.12 -13.64 -24.38
N THR A 197 -8.42 -13.39 -24.24
CA THR A 197 -8.93 -12.02 -24.03
C THR A 197 -8.54 -11.53 -22.65
N GLY A 198 -7.97 -10.32 -22.57
CA GLY A 198 -7.67 -9.66 -21.31
C GLY A 198 -8.90 -9.51 -20.42
N GLY A 199 -8.74 -9.58 -19.11
CA GLY A 199 -9.82 -9.57 -18.14
C GLY A 199 -10.66 -10.86 -18.08
N SER A 200 -10.39 -11.86 -18.94
CA SER A 200 -11.06 -13.16 -18.83
C SER A 200 -10.52 -14.00 -17.67
N ALA A 201 -11.27 -15.02 -17.27
CA ALA A 201 -10.85 -15.94 -16.22
C ALA A 201 -9.56 -16.71 -16.55
N GLN A 202 -9.22 -16.85 -17.82
CA GLN A 202 -8.00 -17.47 -18.31
C GLN A 202 -6.84 -16.51 -18.53
N CYS A 203 -7.10 -15.20 -18.47
CA CYS A 203 -6.05 -14.20 -18.55
C CYS A 203 -5.28 -14.18 -17.24
N GLN A 204 -4.04 -14.60 -17.31
CA GLN A 204 -3.11 -14.64 -16.19
C GLN A 204 -1.70 -14.33 -16.66
N ASN A 205 -0.88 -13.84 -15.76
CA ASN A 205 0.54 -13.62 -15.99
C ASN A 205 1.36 -14.09 -14.80
N VAL A 206 2.67 -14.08 -14.91
CA VAL A 206 3.62 -14.43 -13.84
C VAL A 206 4.21 -13.15 -13.29
N VAL A 207 4.25 -12.99 -11.96
CA VAL A 207 4.96 -11.88 -11.34
C VAL A 207 6.45 -12.02 -11.66
N GLU A 208 7.06 -10.94 -12.09
CA GLU A 208 8.51 -10.88 -12.33
C GLU A 208 9.29 -11.23 -11.06
N GLY A 209 10.56 -11.55 -11.18
CA GLY A 209 11.37 -12.02 -10.06
C GLY A 209 10.93 -13.34 -9.45
N THR A 210 9.81 -13.96 -9.91
CA THR A 210 9.31 -15.21 -9.36
C THR A 210 9.26 -16.34 -10.39
N THR A 211 9.20 -17.57 -9.89
CA THR A 211 8.99 -18.75 -10.74
C THR A 211 7.56 -19.27 -10.54
N GLY A 212 6.66 -18.92 -11.46
CA GLY A 212 5.32 -19.45 -11.51
C GLY A 212 4.32 -18.89 -10.49
N SER A 213 4.56 -17.70 -9.95
CA SER A 213 3.60 -16.95 -9.14
C SER A 213 2.56 -16.29 -10.04
N LEU A 214 1.47 -17.00 -10.32
CA LEU A 214 0.44 -16.59 -11.28
C LEU A 214 -0.59 -15.66 -10.63
N TYR A 215 -0.98 -14.60 -11.37
CA TYR A 215 -2.04 -13.67 -11.01
C TYR A 215 -2.99 -13.42 -12.18
N GLY A 216 -4.14 -12.79 -11.89
CA GLY A 216 -5.16 -12.46 -12.88
C GLY A 216 -6.32 -13.44 -12.90
N GLY A 217 -7.38 -13.06 -13.61
CA GLY A 217 -8.67 -13.73 -13.68
C GLY A 217 -9.80 -12.77 -14.06
N ALA A 218 -11.03 -13.06 -13.61
CA ALA A 218 -12.22 -12.22 -13.90
C ALA A 218 -13.01 -11.81 -12.64
N THR A 219 -12.46 -12.02 -11.45
CA THR A 219 -13.18 -11.78 -10.17
C THR A 219 -12.78 -10.42 -9.59
N GLU A 220 -13.46 -9.35 -9.98
CA GLU A 220 -13.13 -7.99 -9.56
C GLU A 220 -13.13 -7.79 -8.03
N ALA A 221 -14.04 -8.44 -7.31
CA ALA A 221 -14.17 -8.36 -5.87
C ALA A 221 -13.38 -9.45 -5.12
N ASP A 222 -12.36 -10.04 -5.75
CA ASP A 222 -11.47 -11.00 -5.08
C ASP A 222 -10.79 -10.38 -3.85
N SER A 223 -10.38 -11.21 -2.90
CA SER A 223 -9.73 -10.74 -1.68
C SER A 223 -8.50 -11.56 -1.35
N SER A 224 -7.36 -10.91 -1.31
CA SER A 224 -6.08 -11.44 -0.85
C SER A 224 -5.81 -11.18 0.65
N GLY A 225 -6.80 -10.64 1.38
CA GLY A 225 -6.75 -10.44 2.84
C GLY A 225 -6.78 -8.98 3.27
N THR A 226 -6.11 -8.69 4.38
CA THR A 226 -6.04 -7.36 5.01
C THR A 226 -4.62 -7.04 5.43
N LEU A 227 -4.07 -5.93 4.92
CA LEU A 227 -2.86 -5.30 5.43
C LEU A 227 -3.25 -3.97 6.06
N GLN A 228 -3.04 -3.84 7.37
CA GLN A 228 -3.36 -2.61 8.10
C GLN A 228 -2.32 -2.33 9.17
N TYR A 229 -1.79 -1.10 9.20
CA TYR A 229 -0.65 -0.71 10.04
C TYR A 229 0.54 -1.65 9.86
N VAL A 230 1.02 -1.72 8.62
CA VAL A 230 2.12 -2.60 8.20
C VAL A 230 3.30 -1.76 7.73
N GLN A 231 4.51 -2.20 8.08
CA GLN A 231 5.75 -1.67 7.52
C GLN A 231 6.46 -2.77 6.73
N ILE A 232 6.93 -2.45 5.53
CA ILE A 232 7.80 -3.29 4.71
C ILE A 232 9.09 -2.49 4.46
N ARG A 233 10.23 -3.03 4.91
CA ARG A 233 11.48 -2.29 4.93
C ARG A 233 12.59 -3.02 4.21
N TYR A 234 13.43 -2.28 3.45
CA TYR A 234 14.67 -2.76 2.82
C TYR A 234 14.50 -3.88 1.80
N SER A 235 13.37 -3.89 1.11
CA SER A 235 12.98 -4.85 0.07
C SER A 235 13.56 -4.51 -1.32
N GLY A 236 13.00 -5.13 -2.37
CA GLY A 236 13.32 -4.81 -3.75
C GLY A 236 14.51 -5.59 -4.30
N PHE A 237 14.71 -6.84 -3.89
CA PHE A 237 15.88 -7.63 -4.31
C PHE A 237 15.83 -7.96 -5.81
N ALA A 238 16.86 -7.56 -6.55
CA ALA A 238 17.02 -7.90 -7.96
C ALA A 238 17.42 -9.38 -8.13
N ILE A 239 16.55 -10.16 -8.76
CA ILE A 239 16.82 -11.56 -9.13
C ILE A 239 17.75 -11.63 -10.34
N ALA A 240 17.55 -10.73 -11.31
CA ALA A 240 18.39 -10.50 -12.47
C ALA A 240 18.15 -9.07 -12.98
N PRO A 241 19.02 -8.49 -13.82
CA PRO A 241 18.78 -7.19 -14.42
C PRO A 241 17.45 -7.15 -15.20
N GLY A 242 16.57 -6.19 -14.87
CA GLY A 242 15.22 -6.06 -15.43
C GLY A 242 14.27 -7.20 -14.98
N ASN A 243 14.49 -7.72 -13.78
CA ASN A 243 13.65 -8.77 -13.18
C ASN A 243 13.81 -8.71 -11.66
N GLU A 244 13.22 -7.71 -11.09
CA GLU A 244 13.30 -7.27 -9.71
C GLU A 244 12.06 -7.71 -8.91
N LEU A 245 12.16 -7.61 -7.60
CA LEU A 245 11.04 -7.75 -6.66
C LEU A 245 10.89 -6.43 -5.92
N GLN A 246 9.66 -5.99 -5.69
CA GLN A 246 9.32 -4.69 -5.15
C GLN A 246 9.17 -4.72 -3.61
N GLY A 247 8.74 -3.60 -3.03
CA GLY A 247 8.33 -3.57 -1.63
C GLY A 247 7.05 -4.36 -1.39
N LEU A 248 5.98 -3.94 -2.05
CA LEU A 248 4.69 -4.62 -2.07
C LEU A 248 4.23 -4.80 -3.51
N THR A 249 4.16 -6.03 -3.97
CA THR A 249 3.64 -6.37 -5.31
C THR A 249 2.19 -6.81 -5.23
N LEU A 250 1.33 -6.19 -6.06
CA LEU A 250 -0.11 -6.49 -6.14
C LEU A 250 -0.45 -7.03 -7.53
N GLY A 251 -0.38 -8.35 -7.75
CA GLY A 251 -0.73 -8.97 -9.03
C GLY A 251 -2.21 -9.32 -9.11
N GLY A 252 -3.01 -8.63 -9.93
CA GLY A 252 -4.43 -8.92 -10.14
C GLY A 252 -5.27 -8.92 -8.86
N VAL A 253 -4.92 -8.09 -7.87
CA VAL A 253 -5.59 -8.04 -6.57
C VAL A 253 -6.96 -7.38 -6.70
N GLY A 254 -7.99 -7.98 -6.11
CA GLY A 254 -9.37 -7.51 -6.21
C GLY A 254 -9.75 -6.50 -5.13
N SER A 255 -10.89 -5.81 -5.38
CA SER A 255 -11.42 -4.75 -4.50
C SER A 255 -11.91 -5.23 -3.13
N GLY A 256 -12.01 -6.54 -2.91
CA GLY A 256 -12.30 -7.12 -1.59
C GLY A 256 -11.10 -7.20 -0.65
N THR A 257 -9.90 -6.82 -1.12
CA THR A 257 -8.68 -6.71 -0.30
C THR A 257 -8.65 -5.38 0.42
N VAL A 258 -8.27 -5.40 1.71
CA VAL A 258 -8.10 -4.18 2.50
C VAL A 258 -6.61 -3.82 2.58
N LEU A 259 -6.25 -2.65 2.06
CA LEU A 259 -4.89 -2.10 2.04
C LEU A 259 -4.92 -0.70 2.64
N ASP A 260 -4.54 -0.60 3.91
CA ASP A 260 -4.78 0.60 4.71
C ASP A 260 -3.63 0.81 5.71
N HIS A 261 -3.06 2.03 5.79
CA HIS A 261 -1.91 2.34 6.64
C HIS A 261 -0.70 1.41 6.37
N ILE A 262 -0.10 1.56 5.19
CA ILE A 262 1.06 0.77 4.77
C ILE A 262 2.26 1.70 4.54
N GLN A 263 3.38 1.40 5.18
CA GLN A 263 4.66 2.04 4.89
C GLN A 263 5.59 1.09 4.15
N ILE A 264 6.12 1.56 3.02
CA ILE A 264 7.28 0.97 2.35
C ILE A 264 8.49 1.86 2.61
N HIS A 265 9.61 1.25 2.99
CA HIS A 265 10.84 1.99 3.26
C HIS A 265 12.05 1.35 2.61
N ASN A 266 12.72 2.11 1.75
CA ASN A 266 13.94 1.72 1.05
C ASN A 266 13.81 0.38 0.30
N SER A 267 12.87 0.28 -0.63
CA SER A 267 12.93 -0.72 -1.69
C SER A 267 14.05 -0.36 -2.66
N SER A 268 14.79 -1.31 -3.21
CA SER A 268 15.79 -1.05 -4.26
C SER A 268 15.20 -1.13 -5.66
N ASP A 269 13.93 -1.29 -5.72
CA ASP A 269 13.05 -1.21 -6.85
C ASP A 269 11.81 -0.44 -6.38
N ASP A 270 10.64 -0.65 -6.96
CA ASP A 270 9.44 0.09 -6.58
C ASP A 270 9.06 -0.04 -5.11
N GLY A 271 8.45 1.01 -4.61
CA GLY A 271 7.77 0.96 -3.32
C GLY A 271 6.58 0.02 -3.38
N ILE A 272 5.62 0.32 -4.23
CA ILE A 272 4.43 -0.50 -4.51
C ILE A 272 4.26 -0.60 -6.01
N GLU A 273 4.19 -1.82 -6.52
CA GLU A 273 3.86 -2.07 -7.93
C GLU A 273 2.55 -2.86 -8.06
N ILE A 274 1.68 -2.41 -9.00
CA ILE A 274 0.32 -2.91 -9.16
C ILE A 274 0.11 -3.41 -10.60
N PHE A 275 0.23 -4.70 -10.79
CA PHE A 275 -0.04 -5.39 -12.05
C PHE A 275 -1.53 -5.67 -12.23
N GLY A 276 -2.25 -4.70 -12.77
CA GLY A 276 -3.68 -4.83 -13.01
C GLY A 276 -4.54 -4.96 -11.75
N GLY A 277 -5.74 -5.50 -11.88
CA GLY A 277 -6.63 -5.71 -10.73
C GLY A 277 -7.53 -4.52 -10.39
N ARG A 278 -8.09 -4.56 -9.16
CA ARG A 278 -9.11 -3.63 -8.65
C ARG A 278 -8.86 -3.25 -7.19
N ALA A 279 -7.63 -3.41 -6.70
CA ALA A 279 -7.28 -3.07 -5.33
C ALA A 279 -7.52 -1.59 -5.04
N ASN A 280 -7.96 -1.27 -3.82
CA ASN A 280 -8.07 0.09 -3.35
C ASN A 280 -7.14 0.30 -2.15
N LEU A 281 -6.39 1.40 -2.15
CA LEU A 281 -5.35 1.67 -1.16
C LEU A 281 -5.57 3.01 -0.47
N LYS A 282 -5.36 3.06 0.85
CA LYS A 282 -5.51 4.29 1.62
C LYS A 282 -4.41 4.43 2.68
N TYR A 283 -3.98 5.66 2.93
CA TYR A 283 -2.96 6.01 3.93
C TYR A 283 -1.62 5.32 3.68
N LEU A 284 -1.02 5.66 2.54
CA LEU A 284 0.27 5.13 2.13
C LEU A 284 1.41 6.07 2.49
N VAL A 285 2.50 5.49 2.97
CA VAL A 285 3.77 6.18 3.21
C VAL A 285 4.87 5.44 2.47
N ILE A 286 5.43 6.04 1.44
CA ILE A 286 6.49 5.44 0.63
C ILE A 286 7.74 6.32 0.75
N THR A 287 8.83 5.74 1.24
CA THR A 287 10.05 6.49 1.50
C THR A 287 11.27 5.78 0.94
N GLY A 288 11.98 6.44 0.04
CA GLY A 288 13.27 5.99 -0.45
C GLY A 288 13.24 4.74 -1.34
N ALA A 289 12.20 4.53 -2.13
CA ALA A 289 12.23 3.60 -3.26
C ALA A 289 13.32 4.06 -4.25
N ASP A 290 14.04 3.11 -4.86
CA ASP A 290 15.19 3.39 -5.71
C ASP A 290 14.82 3.42 -7.20
N ASP A 291 13.65 2.91 -7.53
CA ASP A 291 12.92 3.14 -8.77
C ASP A 291 11.68 3.98 -8.44
N ASP A 292 10.48 3.54 -8.72
CA ASP A 292 9.28 4.35 -8.52
C ASP A 292 8.69 4.23 -7.11
N GLY A 293 8.01 5.28 -6.67
CA GLY A 293 7.25 5.23 -5.42
C GLY A 293 6.03 4.30 -5.54
N LEU A 294 5.22 4.56 -6.53
CA LEU A 294 4.00 3.82 -6.85
C LEU A 294 3.92 3.61 -8.36
N ASP A 295 4.12 2.39 -8.80
CA ASP A 295 3.89 2.00 -10.18
C ASP A 295 2.54 1.28 -10.37
N THR A 296 1.88 1.57 -11.49
CA THR A 296 0.55 1.03 -11.82
C THR A 296 0.49 0.59 -13.27
N ASP A 297 0.25 -0.70 -13.48
CA ASP A 297 0.35 -1.35 -14.78
C ASP A 297 -0.86 -2.19 -15.16
N LEU A 298 -0.80 -2.73 -16.39
CA LEU A 298 -1.54 -3.88 -16.90
C LEU A 298 -3.05 -3.83 -16.68
N GLY A 299 -3.65 -2.65 -16.86
CA GLY A 299 -5.10 -2.48 -16.77
C GLY A 299 -5.64 -2.35 -15.35
N TYR A 300 -4.83 -1.85 -14.43
CA TYR A 300 -5.27 -1.51 -13.08
C TYR A 300 -6.39 -0.47 -13.11
N LYS A 301 -7.49 -0.74 -12.38
CA LYS A 301 -8.62 0.17 -12.20
C LYS A 301 -8.97 0.26 -10.72
N GLY A 302 -8.23 1.02 -9.96
CA GLY A 302 -8.41 1.17 -8.52
C GLY A 302 -8.42 2.62 -8.05
N PHE A 303 -8.65 2.76 -6.75
CA PHE A 303 -8.73 4.03 -6.04
C PHE A 303 -7.64 4.10 -4.99
N ILE A 304 -6.92 5.23 -4.97
CA ILE A 304 -5.84 5.47 -4.02
C ILE A 304 -6.05 6.82 -3.36
N GLN A 305 -5.98 6.90 -2.03
CA GLN A 305 -6.16 8.16 -1.31
C GLN A 305 -5.22 8.25 -0.10
N PHE A 306 -4.70 9.46 0.14
CA PHE A 306 -3.74 9.81 1.18
C PHE A 306 -2.40 9.12 1.00
N VAL A 307 -1.57 9.70 0.14
CA VAL A 307 -0.23 9.18 -0.19
C VAL A 307 0.84 10.21 0.16
N ILE A 308 1.78 9.83 1.01
CA ILE A 308 3.05 10.52 1.20
C ILE A 308 4.11 9.69 0.49
N ALA A 309 4.73 10.21 -0.56
CA ALA A 309 5.88 9.59 -1.21
C ALA A 309 7.07 10.55 -1.23
N ALA A 310 8.22 10.08 -0.77
CA ALA A 310 9.43 10.90 -0.67
C ALA A 310 10.68 10.09 -1.04
N GLN A 311 11.43 10.57 -2.01
CA GLN A 311 12.74 10.01 -2.32
C GLN A 311 13.74 10.24 -1.18
N ARG A 312 14.72 9.35 -1.10
CA ARG A 312 15.73 9.36 -0.04
C ARG A 312 16.69 10.53 -0.20
N ASP A 313 17.28 10.70 -1.37
CA ASP A 313 18.34 11.65 -1.61
C ASP A 313 18.38 12.14 -3.08
N ALA A 314 19.42 12.85 -3.45
CA ALA A 314 19.57 13.49 -4.77
C ALA A 314 20.10 12.56 -5.87
N THR A 315 20.42 11.31 -5.56
CA THR A 315 21.11 10.40 -6.49
C THR A 315 20.34 9.13 -6.79
N ASN A 316 19.29 8.85 -6.01
CA ASN A 316 18.50 7.62 -6.11
C ASN A 316 17.01 7.95 -6.27
N GLY A 317 16.28 7.02 -6.88
CA GLY A 317 14.86 7.10 -7.15
C GLY A 317 14.56 7.70 -8.51
N ASP A 318 13.55 7.16 -9.17
CA ASP A 318 13.02 7.66 -10.43
C ASP A 318 11.76 8.49 -10.18
N SER A 319 10.57 8.02 -10.46
CA SER A 319 9.34 8.80 -10.28
C SER A 319 8.66 8.53 -8.93
N MET A 320 7.78 9.45 -8.50
CA MET A 320 6.89 9.20 -7.36
C MET A 320 5.67 8.36 -7.78
N VAL A 321 5.28 8.51 -9.05
CA VAL A 321 4.27 7.70 -9.74
C VAL A 321 4.73 7.43 -11.14
N GLU A 322 4.76 6.17 -11.52
CA GLU A 322 4.74 5.72 -12.91
C GLU A 322 3.40 5.04 -13.23
N ALA A 323 2.98 5.14 -14.50
CA ALA A 323 1.84 4.40 -15.02
C ALA A 323 2.14 3.96 -16.44
N ASP A 324 2.12 2.65 -16.70
CA ASP A 324 2.46 2.05 -17.99
C ASP A 324 1.49 0.92 -18.39
N SER A 325 1.77 0.21 -19.46
CA SER A 325 1.04 -0.96 -19.95
C SER A 325 2.00 -2.02 -20.52
N ASN A 326 3.25 -1.95 -20.14
CA ASN A 326 4.32 -2.85 -20.61
C ASN A 326 4.38 -2.92 -22.15
N GLY A 327 4.26 -1.75 -22.81
CA GLY A 327 4.26 -1.64 -24.26
C GLY A 327 2.99 -2.16 -24.97
N ASN A 328 1.91 -2.42 -24.24
CA ASN A 328 0.63 -2.92 -24.75
C ASN A 328 -0.50 -1.89 -24.57
N GLU A 329 -0.31 -0.68 -25.10
CA GLU A 329 -1.15 0.50 -24.86
C GLU A 329 -2.64 0.32 -25.21
N GLU A 330 -2.96 -0.60 -26.13
CA GLU A 330 -4.32 -0.90 -26.55
C GLU A 330 -4.91 -2.15 -25.88
N ALA A 331 -4.18 -2.78 -24.98
CA ALA A 331 -4.66 -3.97 -24.27
C ALA A 331 -5.83 -3.64 -23.32
N LEU A 332 -6.79 -4.57 -23.22
CA LEU A 332 -7.99 -4.41 -22.40
C LEU A 332 -7.99 -5.41 -21.24
N PRO A 333 -8.53 -5.02 -20.08
CA PRO A 333 -9.07 -3.70 -19.72
C PRO A 333 -7.97 -2.64 -19.72
N ARG A 334 -8.29 -1.44 -20.20
CA ARG A 334 -7.37 -0.31 -20.16
C ARG A 334 -7.19 0.17 -18.71
N GLN A 335 -6.00 0.61 -18.37
CA GLN A 335 -5.73 1.19 -17.06
C GLN A 335 -6.55 2.45 -16.81
N ASN A 336 -7.13 2.59 -15.61
CA ASN A 336 -7.88 3.78 -15.20
C ASN A 336 -7.77 3.98 -13.70
N THR A 337 -6.67 4.59 -13.27
CA THR A 337 -6.34 4.83 -11.86
C THR A 337 -6.89 6.17 -11.40
N ARG A 338 -7.39 6.23 -10.16
CA ARG A 338 -7.83 7.48 -9.52
C ARG A 338 -7.09 7.67 -8.21
N LEU A 339 -6.31 8.75 -8.15
CA LEU A 339 -5.47 9.11 -7.02
C LEU A 339 -5.91 10.45 -6.45
N ALA A 340 -6.13 10.51 -5.15
CA ALA A 340 -6.54 11.73 -4.44
C ALA A 340 -5.71 11.97 -3.17
N ASN A 341 -5.52 13.24 -2.80
CA ASN A 341 -4.84 13.66 -1.58
C ASN A 341 -3.42 13.06 -1.45
N PHE A 342 -2.53 13.53 -2.27
CA PHE A 342 -1.13 13.06 -2.31
C PHE A 342 -0.15 14.23 -2.15
N THR A 343 1.00 13.92 -1.53
CA THR A 343 2.16 14.81 -1.43
C THR A 343 3.40 14.04 -1.87
N PHE A 344 4.00 14.47 -2.98
CA PHE A 344 5.15 13.87 -3.61
C PHE A 344 6.38 14.76 -3.48
N ILE A 345 7.46 14.19 -3.00
CA ILE A 345 8.71 14.90 -2.72
C ILE A 345 9.84 14.25 -3.52
N GLN A 346 9.98 14.71 -4.76
CA GLN A 346 11.09 14.35 -5.62
C GLN A 346 12.36 15.02 -5.10
N ARG A 347 13.45 14.28 -4.97
CA ARG A 347 14.75 14.80 -4.56
C ARG A 347 15.85 14.53 -5.56
N SER A 348 15.67 13.56 -6.45
CA SER A 348 16.67 13.24 -7.47
C SER A 348 17.01 14.48 -8.31
N THR A 349 18.30 14.70 -8.50
CA THR A 349 18.84 15.77 -9.36
C THR A 349 19.36 15.22 -10.69
N VAL A 350 19.08 13.97 -10.98
CA VAL A 350 19.41 13.35 -12.27
C VAL A 350 18.62 14.05 -13.36
N GLN A 351 19.30 14.43 -14.42
CA GLN A 351 18.69 15.19 -15.51
C GLN A 351 17.77 14.28 -16.34
N GLY A 352 16.58 14.77 -16.65
CA GLY A 352 15.59 14.05 -17.45
C GLY A 352 14.55 13.32 -16.61
N LEU A 353 14.74 13.20 -15.29
CA LEU A 353 13.73 12.63 -14.42
C LEU A 353 12.53 13.55 -14.19
N ASN A 354 11.43 12.96 -13.86
CA ASN A 354 10.17 13.61 -13.52
C ASN A 354 9.58 13.01 -12.24
N ALA A 355 8.65 13.73 -11.60
CA ALA A 355 7.99 13.20 -10.39
C ALA A 355 6.77 12.34 -10.71
N ILE A 356 6.16 12.55 -11.86
CA ILE A 356 4.99 11.80 -12.35
C ILE A 356 5.24 11.47 -13.81
N LEU A 357 5.25 10.18 -14.16
CA LEU A 357 5.31 9.66 -15.52
C LEU A 357 4.01 8.93 -15.84
N LEU A 358 3.28 9.41 -16.85
CA LEU A 358 2.04 8.78 -17.32
C LEU A 358 2.21 8.39 -18.79
N ARG A 359 2.32 7.10 -19.06
CA ARG A 359 2.54 6.55 -20.39
C ARG A 359 1.69 5.30 -20.66
N GLY A 360 2.00 4.55 -21.68
CA GLY A 360 1.37 3.25 -21.95
C GLY A 360 -0.12 3.31 -22.22
N GLY A 361 -0.64 4.46 -22.67
CA GLY A 361 -2.07 4.63 -22.90
C GLY A 361 -2.91 4.65 -21.62
N THR A 362 -2.34 5.03 -20.49
CA THR A 362 -3.07 5.06 -19.21
C THR A 362 -4.14 6.14 -19.17
N ASP A 363 -5.30 5.80 -18.63
CA ASP A 363 -6.28 6.77 -18.15
C ASP A 363 -6.00 7.03 -16.68
N TYR A 364 -5.64 8.24 -16.31
CA TYR A 364 -5.27 8.58 -14.94
C TYR A 364 -5.98 9.84 -14.45
N THR A 365 -6.54 9.80 -13.25
CA THR A 365 -7.16 10.96 -12.62
C THR A 365 -6.45 11.27 -11.32
N MET A 366 -5.85 12.46 -11.22
CA MET A 366 -5.14 12.95 -10.05
C MET A 366 -5.81 14.18 -9.47
N VAL A 367 -6.20 14.16 -8.20
CA VAL A 367 -6.88 15.28 -7.57
C VAL A 367 -6.31 15.58 -6.17
N ASN A 368 -6.34 16.87 -5.79
CA ASN A 368 -5.88 17.33 -4.48
C ASN A 368 -4.41 16.94 -4.20
N GLY A 369 -3.52 17.30 -5.09
CA GLY A 369 -2.11 16.92 -5.03
C GLY A 369 -1.14 18.07 -4.84
N VAL A 370 -0.04 17.78 -4.16
CA VAL A 370 1.13 18.65 -4.04
C VAL A 370 2.36 17.89 -4.51
N VAL A 371 3.08 18.44 -5.49
CA VAL A 371 4.33 17.87 -6.02
C VAL A 371 5.44 18.88 -5.86
N VAL A 372 6.51 18.46 -5.20
CA VAL A 372 7.71 19.29 -4.96
C VAL A 372 8.92 18.57 -5.53
N GLY A 373 9.73 19.27 -6.28
CA GLY A 373 10.95 18.73 -6.87
C GLY A 373 12.08 19.74 -7.02
N PRO A 374 13.31 19.29 -7.27
CA PRO A 374 14.48 20.16 -7.47
C PRO A 374 14.41 20.92 -8.80
N THR A 375 15.35 21.84 -8.98
CA THR A 375 15.36 22.81 -10.11
C THR A 375 15.61 22.18 -11.48
N ASN A 376 16.08 20.96 -11.56
CA ASN A 376 16.47 20.29 -12.81
C ASN A 376 15.56 19.13 -13.20
N THR A 377 14.55 18.80 -12.40
CA THR A 377 13.57 17.76 -12.69
C THR A 377 12.19 18.34 -13.04
N ALA A 378 11.40 17.60 -13.80
CA ALA A 378 10.02 17.97 -14.14
C ALA A 378 9.05 17.45 -13.08
N CYS A 379 7.90 18.14 -12.89
CA CYS A 379 6.83 17.61 -12.06
C CYS A 379 5.99 16.55 -12.77
N LEU A 380 5.75 16.73 -14.08
CA LEU A 380 4.89 15.86 -14.88
C LEU A 380 5.50 15.61 -16.25
N ASP A 381 5.51 14.35 -16.60
CA ASP A 381 5.72 13.83 -17.93
C ASP A 381 4.49 13.03 -18.38
N ILE A 382 4.07 13.24 -19.63
CA ILE A 382 3.09 12.40 -20.31
C ILE A 382 3.76 11.91 -21.57
N ASP A 383 4.01 10.61 -21.65
CA ASP A 383 4.67 9.97 -22.76
C ASP A 383 3.71 9.04 -23.52
N GLU A 384 3.98 8.75 -24.78
CA GLU A 384 3.11 7.90 -25.57
C GLU A 384 3.79 7.25 -26.75
N THR A 385 3.29 6.08 -27.12
CA THR A 385 3.55 5.43 -28.39
C THR A 385 2.27 5.49 -29.23
N GLY A 386 2.35 6.09 -30.42
CA GLY A 386 1.21 6.11 -31.37
C GLY A 386 0.01 6.98 -30.95
N GLY A 387 0.18 7.94 -30.05
CA GLY A 387 -0.88 8.85 -29.62
C GLY A 387 -1.94 8.20 -28.74
N THR A 388 -1.53 7.34 -27.82
CA THR A 388 -2.44 6.51 -27.01
C THR A 388 -2.81 7.13 -25.67
N THR A 389 -1.89 7.88 -25.06
CA THR A 389 -2.11 8.49 -23.72
C THR A 389 -2.82 9.84 -23.82
N THR A 390 -2.61 10.59 -24.92
CA THR A 390 -3.14 11.96 -25.07
C THR A 390 -4.40 12.05 -25.93
N ARG A 391 -4.89 10.96 -26.51
CA ARG A 391 -6.04 10.96 -27.41
C ARG A 391 -7.36 11.28 -26.69
N ALA A 392 -8.36 11.68 -27.48
CA ALA A 392 -9.72 11.85 -26.99
C ALA A 392 -10.35 10.48 -26.63
N ALA A 393 -11.32 10.52 -25.70
CA ALA A 393 -12.04 9.33 -25.25
C ALA A 393 -12.59 8.46 -26.40
N ASP A 394 -12.39 7.14 -26.31
CA ASP A 394 -12.89 6.13 -27.23
C ASP A 394 -13.44 4.92 -26.46
N ALA A 395 -14.75 4.88 -26.29
CA ALA A 395 -15.42 3.81 -25.55
C ALA A 395 -15.19 2.41 -26.15
N SER A 396 -14.84 2.29 -27.45
CA SER A 396 -14.52 1.00 -28.07
C SER A 396 -13.18 0.43 -27.59
N LYS A 397 -12.35 1.27 -26.99
CA LYS A 397 -11.03 0.97 -26.44
C LYS A 397 -10.98 1.07 -24.92
N ASP A 398 -12.15 1.15 -24.25
CA ASP A 398 -12.25 1.36 -22.78
C ASP A 398 -11.48 2.60 -22.30
N ASP A 399 -11.38 3.63 -23.15
CA ASP A 399 -10.58 4.83 -23.00
C ASP A 399 -11.48 6.02 -22.63
N VAL A 400 -11.19 6.68 -21.52
CA VAL A 400 -11.95 7.86 -21.05
C VAL A 400 -11.29 9.19 -21.44
N GLY A 401 -10.19 9.16 -22.16
CA GLY A 401 -9.45 10.32 -22.65
C GLY A 401 -8.16 10.60 -21.87
N PRO A 402 -7.50 11.71 -22.17
CA PRO A 402 -6.20 12.02 -21.59
C PRO A 402 -6.26 12.15 -20.05
N PRO A 403 -5.11 12.07 -19.35
CA PRO A 403 -5.05 12.22 -17.91
C PRO A 403 -5.73 13.49 -17.40
N VAL A 404 -6.39 13.40 -16.24
CA VAL A 404 -7.20 14.49 -15.66
C VAL A 404 -6.60 14.95 -14.33
N PHE A 405 -6.42 16.26 -14.19
CA PHE A 405 -5.88 16.88 -12.98
C PHE A 405 -6.85 17.92 -12.44
N ASN A 406 -7.15 17.90 -11.12
CA ASN A 406 -7.91 18.95 -10.46
C ASN A 406 -7.33 19.25 -9.07
N SER A 407 -7.14 20.53 -8.77
CA SER A 407 -6.55 20.98 -7.49
C SER A 407 -5.18 20.32 -7.23
N VAL A 408 -4.35 20.25 -8.26
CA VAL A 408 -2.96 19.75 -8.22
C VAL A 408 -2.02 20.93 -8.40
N VAL A 409 -0.98 21.01 -7.56
CA VAL A 409 -0.01 22.10 -7.60
C VAL A 409 1.41 21.57 -7.74
N PHE A 410 2.21 22.23 -8.59
CA PHE A 410 3.59 21.88 -8.92
C PHE A 410 4.57 22.91 -8.42
N SER A 411 5.56 22.48 -7.65
CA SER A 411 6.69 23.29 -7.15
C SER A 411 8.01 22.58 -7.51
N CYS A 412 8.24 22.37 -8.80
CA CYS A 412 9.46 21.80 -9.38
C CYS A 412 10.20 22.84 -10.21
N GLY A 413 11.44 22.56 -10.57
CA GLY A 413 12.22 23.43 -11.45
C GLY A 413 11.67 23.53 -12.86
N LYS A 414 11.03 22.45 -13.33
CA LYS A 414 10.21 22.41 -14.53
C LYS A 414 8.83 21.90 -14.17
N SER A 415 7.79 22.48 -14.72
CA SER A 415 6.43 21.98 -14.49
C SER A 415 6.15 20.75 -15.35
N PHE A 416 6.62 20.76 -16.59
CA PHE A 416 6.36 19.75 -17.60
C PHE A 416 7.64 19.33 -18.32
N LEU A 417 7.79 18.06 -18.60
CA LEU A 417 8.84 17.59 -19.50
C LEU A 417 8.45 17.94 -20.94
N ASP A 418 9.43 18.18 -21.80
CA ASP A 418 9.24 18.54 -23.22
C ASP A 418 9.96 17.50 -24.06
N GLU A 419 9.20 16.65 -24.73
CA GLU A 419 9.72 15.57 -25.53
C GLU A 419 9.19 15.61 -26.98
N SER A 420 9.80 14.80 -27.86
CA SER A 420 9.44 14.83 -29.29
C SER A 420 8.12 14.14 -29.60
N ASN A 421 7.71 13.16 -28.80
CA ASN A 421 6.46 12.40 -28.93
C ASN A 421 5.29 13.14 -28.26
N VAL A 422 5.49 13.74 -27.07
CA VAL A 422 4.52 14.62 -26.44
C VAL A 422 5.17 15.94 -26.03
N PRO A 423 4.97 17.02 -26.82
CA PRO A 423 5.52 18.33 -26.49
C PRO A 423 5.01 18.84 -25.14
N GLY A 424 5.87 19.49 -24.35
CA GLY A 424 5.53 20.06 -23.05
C GLY A 424 4.34 21.03 -23.08
N THR A 425 4.06 21.66 -24.25
CA THR A 425 2.84 22.47 -24.46
C THR A 425 1.57 21.63 -24.48
N THR A 426 1.62 20.39 -24.94
CA THR A 426 0.50 19.43 -24.89
C THR A 426 0.28 18.98 -23.44
N VAL A 427 1.35 18.59 -22.74
CA VAL A 427 1.30 18.24 -21.30
C VAL A 427 0.69 19.39 -20.49
N ALA A 428 1.15 20.63 -20.73
CA ALA A 428 0.60 21.83 -20.11
C ALA A 428 -0.90 22.03 -20.41
N SER A 429 -1.32 21.77 -21.65
CA SER A 429 -2.73 21.90 -22.05
C SER A 429 -3.62 20.88 -21.30
N ILE A 430 -3.18 19.65 -21.17
CA ILE A 430 -3.88 18.59 -20.44
C ILE A 430 -3.98 18.97 -18.96
N PHE A 431 -2.87 19.34 -18.33
CA PHE A 431 -2.86 19.74 -16.91
C PHE A 431 -3.76 20.94 -16.64
N ASN A 432 -3.73 21.96 -17.49
CA ASN A 432 -4.50 23.20 -17.32
C ASN A 432 -5.98 23.07 -17.72
N ALA A 433 -6.40 21.95 -18.31
CA ALA A 433 -7.81 21.71 -18.63
C ALA A 433 -8.68 21.51 -17.39
N GLY A 434 -8.09 21.07 -16.26
CA GLY A 434 -8.78 20.92 -14.99
C GLY A 434 -8.90 22.23 -14.18
N SER A 435 -9.52 22.11 -13.02
CA SER A 435 -9.78 23.27 -12.13
C SER A 435 -8.78 23.37 -10.99
N ASN A 436 -8.48 24.60 -10.56
CA ASN A 436 -7.61 24.93 -9.41
C ASN A 436 -6.19 24.36 -9.49
N ASN A 437 -5.72 23.97 -10.66
CA ASN A 437 -4.34 23.53 -10.87
C ASN A 437 -3.41 24.74 -10.91
N ASN A 438 -2.16 24.58 -10.43
CA ASN A 438 -1.14 25.62 -10.52
C ASN A 438 0.23 25.00 -10.81
N ALA A 439 0.69 25.16 -12.04
CA ALA A 439 1.97 24.63 -12.51
C ALA A 439 3.20 25.40 -12.04
N THR A 440 3.03 26.60 -11.43
CA THR A 440 4.13 27.46 -10.94
C THR A 440 3.94 27.83 -9.48
N PHE A 441 3.49 26.86 -8.72
CA PHE A 441 3.18 27.03 -7.30
C PHE A 441 4.44 27.20 -6.46
N THR A 442 4.34 28.00 -5.41
CA THR A 442 5.38 28.10 -4.38
C THR A 442 4.93 27.32 -3.18
N SER A 443 5.54 26.16 -2.94
CA SER A 443 5.22 25.33 -1.80
C SER A 443 5.62 25.98 -0.47
N SER A 444 4.78 25.80 0.53
CA SER A 444 5.00 26.17 1.93
C SER A 444 4.91 25.00 2.89
N LEU A 445 5.07 23.77 2.38
CA LEU A 445 5.04 22.54 3.17
C LEU A 445 5.95 22.63 4.40
N THR A 446 5.48 22.12 5.52
CA THR A 446 6.23 21.98 6.75
C THR A 446 6.54 20.50 7.04
N GLY A 447 7.69 20.21 7.66
CA GLY A 447 8.12 18.83 7.88
C GLY A 447 8.28 18.01 6.59
N GLY A 448 8.25 18.67 5.42
CA GLY A 448 8.38 18.07 4.10
C GLY A 448 7.07 17.66 3.43
N PHE A 449 6.01 17.34 4.16
CA PHE A 449 4.77 16.80 3.60
C PHE A 449 3.47 17.33 4.23
N ILE A 450 3.55 18.18 5.23
CA ILE A 450 2.40 18.78 5.92
C ILE A 450 2.07 20.11 5.26
N ASP A 451 0.81 20.34 4.90
CA ASP A 451 0.37 21.55 4.24
C ASP A 451 0.69 22.83 5.03
N GLY A 452 1.32 23.75 4.35
CA GLY A 452 1.54 25.12 4.81
C GLY A 452 0.39 26.06 4.46
N ALA A 453 0.63 27.36 4.57
CA ALA A 453 -0.39 28.36 4.31
C ALA A 453 -0.80 28.41 2.83
N ASN A 454 0.16 28.20 1.91
CA ASN A 454 -0.12 28.27 0.48
C ASN A 454 -0.97 27.09 0.02
N GLU A 455 -0.63 25.87 0.45
CA GLU A 455 -1.38 24.65 0.12
C GLU A 455 -2.83 24.75 0.64
N ARG A 456 -3.02 25.18 1.88
CA ARG A 456 -4.36 25.36 2.48
C ARG A 456 -5.20 26.47 1.84
N ALA A 457 -4.61 27.34 1.04
CA ALA A 457 -5.33 28.37 0.28
C ALA A 457 -5.90 27.85 -1.05
N VAL A 458 -5.48 26.67 -1.49
CA VAL A 458 -5.99 26.04 -2.73
C VAL A 458 -7.33 25.40 -2.46
N ALA A 459 -8.33 25.73 -3.27
CA ALA A 459 -9.66 25.10 -3.16
C ALA A 459 -9.58 23.61 -3.57
N PRO A 460 -9.95 22.66 -2.70
CA PRO A 460 -9.86 21.23 -3.03
C PRO A 460 -10.98 20.80 -4.00
N PHE A 461 -10.70 19.78 -4.78
CA PHE A 461 -11.67 19.04 -5.57
C PHE A 461 -12.46 18.07 -4.67
N ASN A 462 -13.76 17.88 -4.92
CA ASN A 462 -14.55 16.91 -4.20
C ASN A 462 -14.24 15.48 -4.69
N ALA A 463 -13.28 14.80 -4.09
CA ALA A 463 -12.84 13.48 -4.48
C ALA A 463 -13.97 12.42 -4.40
N ALA A 464 -15.00 12.59 -3.57
CA ALA A 464 -16.13 11.66 -3.48
C ALA A 464 -16.93 11.55 -4.80
N THR A 465 -16.78 12.50 -5.73
CA THR A 465 -17.37 12.40 -7.08
C THR A 465 -16.69 11.35 -7.96
N LEU A 466 -15.48 10.93 -7.63
CA LEU A 466 -14.74 9.88 -8.36
C LEU A 466 -15.13 8.47 -7.94
N GLY A 467 -15.75 8.31 -6.78
CA GLY A 467 -16.20 7.02 -6.27
C GLY A 467 -16.44 7.03 -4.75
N SER A 468 -17.24 6.10 -4.26
CA SER A 468 -17.61 6.00 -2.83
C SER A 468 -16.45 5.61 -1.90
N PHE A 469 -15.32 5.20 -2.44
CA PHE A 469 -14.11 4.93 -1.68
C PHE A 469 -13.49 6.21 -1.09
N PHE A 470 -13.60 7.34 -1.81
CA PHE A 470 -12.95 8.57 -1.43
C PHE A 470 -13.67 9.31 -0.32
N VAL A 471 -12.89 9.80 0.63
CA VAL A 471 -13.34 10.76 1.65
C VAL A 471 -13.18 12.17 1.09
N THR A 472 -14.21 13.00 1.23
CA THR A 472 -14.11 14.42 0.89
C THR A 472 -13.23 15.14 1.91
N THR A 473 -12.27 15.90 1.40
CA THR A 473 -11.38 16.74 2.22
C THR A 473 -11.63 18.22 1.96
N SER A 474 -11.25 19.07 2.92
CA SER A 474 -11.27 20.53 2.78
C SER A 474 -9.86 21.08 2.44
N TYR A 475 -8.96 20.25 1.95
CA TYR A 475 -7.57 20.56 1.69
C TYR A 475 -7.03 19.71 0.52
N ILE A 476 -5.93 20.14 -0.09
CA ILE A 476 -5.12 19.36 -1.02
C ILE A 476 -4.00 18.66 -0.26
N GLY A 477 -3.16 17.88 -0.95
CA GLY A 477 -2.06 17.17 -0.29
C GLY A 477 -2.51 16.01 0.60
N ALA A 478 -1.54 15.30 1.15
CA ALA A 478 -1.77 14.11 1.97
C ALA A 478 -2.12 14.43 3.43
N VAL A 479 -1.64 15.57 3.96
CA VAL A 479 -1.74 15.96 5.39
C VAL A 479 -2.12 17.41 5.51
N ARG A 480 -3.29 17.67 6.09
CA ARG A 480 -3.89 19.01 6.20
C ARG A 480 -3.06 20.02 6.99
N ASP A 481 -2.59 19.62 8.17
CA ASP A 481 -1.84 20.46 9.10
C ASP A 481 -1.22 19.60 10.21
N THR A 482 -0.52 20.22 11.16
CA THR A 482 0.16 19.51 12.25
C THR A 482 -0.76 18.77 13.23
N SER A 483 -2.08 18.98 13.18
CA SER A 483 -3.06 18.24 13.97
C SER A 483 -3.56 16.98 13.28
N ASP A 484 -3.31 16.86 11.97
CA ASP A 484 -3.63 15.70 11.17
C ASP A 484 -2.46 14.70 11.24
N THR A 485 -2.60 13.67 12.02
CA THR A 485 -1.50 12.78 12.41
C THR A 485 -1.71 11.32 12.01
N TRP A 486 -2.47 11.07 10.94
CA TRP A 486 -2.76 9.71 10.49
C TRP A 486 -1.50 8.87 10.22
N TYR A 487 -0.40 9.53 9.83
CA TYR A 487 0.89 8.90 9.54
C TYR A 487 1.72 8.56 10.79
N ALA A 488 1.39 9.12 11.96
CA ALA A 488 2.24 9.05 13.14
C ALA A 488 2.13 7.71 13.91
N ASN A 489 3.15 7.42 14.69
CA ASN A 489 3.31 6.27 15.59
C ASN A 489 3.56 4.91 14.88
N TRP A 490 2.80 4.58 13.86
CA TRP A 490 2.92 3.30 13.15
C TRP A 490 4.01 3.29 12.06
N THR A 491 4.47 4.45 11.62
CA THR A 491 5.56 4.60 10.65
C THR A 491 6.92 4.65 11.33
N CYS A 492 7.99 4.45 10.58
CA CYS A 492 9.36 4.70 11.03
C CYS A 492 9.97 5.92 10.33
N ASN A 493 10.85 6.64 11.03
CA ASN A 493 11.58 7.81 10.57
C ASN A 493 12.84 7.45 9.78
N SER A 494 13.21 8.29 8.82
CA SER A 494 14.46 8.19 8.06
C SER A 494 14.92 9.56 7.58
N VAL A 495 16.02 9.61 6.83
CA VAL A 495 16.45 10.86 6.13
C VAL A 495 15.42 11.30 5.09
N ALA A 496 14.61 10.40 4.56
CA ALA A 496 13.58 10.72 3.58
C ALA A 496 12.41 11.49 4.19
N ALA A 497 11.96 11.13 5.40
CA ALA A 497 10.87 11.82 6.10
C ALA A 497 10.90 11.54 7.61
N SER A 498 10.42 12.53 8.39
CA SER A 498 10.23 12.41 9.83
C SER A 498 8.74 12.47 10.17
N PHE A 499 8.25 11.43 10.79
CA PHE A 499 6.85 11.23 11.19
C PHE A 499 6.59 11.51 12.68
N GLY A 500 7.54 12.20 13.32
CA GLY A 500 7.45 12.62 14.70
C GLY A 500 8.26 11.75 15.67
N SER A 501 8.38 12.23 16.91
CA SER A 501 9.24 11.62 17.94
C SER A 501 8.75 10.27 18.47
N ALA A 502 7.49 9.93 18.27
CA ALA A 502 6.93 8.63 18.65
C ALA A 502 7.23 7.52 17.63
N SER A 503 7.61 7.88 16.40
CA SER A 503 8.05 6.95 15.36
C SER A 503 9.53 6.61 15.56
N ALA A 504 9.87 5.32 15.60
CA ALA A 504 11.27 4.86 15.71
C ALA A 504 12.03 5.16 14.42
N ASN A 505 13.37 5.13 14.46
CA ASN A 505 14.18 5.18 13.24
C ASN A 505 14.06 3.86 12.47
N CYS A 506 13.88 3.90 11.15
CA CYS A 506 13.77 2.72 10.31
C CYS A 506 15.04 1.85 10.38
N ALA A 507 16.22 2.47 10.47
CA ALA A 507 17.49 1.75 10.59
C ALA A 507 17.69 1.09 11.96
N ALA A 508 16.94 1.47 12.98
CA ALA A 508 16.97 0.78 14.25
C ALA A 508 16.29 -0.58 14.16
N ALA A 509 16.79 -1.55 14.93
CA ALA A 509 16.13 -2.84 15.06
C ALA A 509 14.68 -2.62 15.54
N PRO A 510 13.68 -3.25 14.89
CA PRO A 510 12.29 -3.07 15.28
C PRO A 510 12.07 -3.50 16.74
N ALA A 511 11.48 -2.63 17.54
CA ALA A 511 11.05 -2.96 18.90
C ALA A 511 9.65 -3.59 18.87
N ASN A 512 9.37 -4.44 19.84
CA ASN A 512 7.99 -4.94 20.11
C ASN A 512 7.34 -4.08 21.16
#